data_895c4cbcd0c6e6b6371cffea7c0862ea
#
_entry.id   895c4cbcd0c6e6b6371cffea7c0862ea
#
_cell.length_a   1.000
_cell.length_b   1.000
_cell.length_c   1.000
_cell.angle_alpha   90.00
_cell.angle_beta   90.00
_cell.angle_gamma   90.00
#
_symmetry.space_group_name_H-M   'P 1'
#
loop_
_entity.id
_entity.type
_entity.pdbx_description
1 polymer ?
#
loop_
_entity_poly.entity_id
_entity_poly.type
_entity_poly.pdbx_seq_one_letter_code
_entity_poly.pdbx_strand_id
1 'polypeptide(L)'
;GVALLGVLLLLVLSGYTECVRKSQRADGMRFLMELASRQERFYAQNGTYTDDPNDLGLESTTSSEGHYSLTVASCGAGIATCYKLTATPIGGQAKDTKCANFSIDSLGQRTASGSLGDQCW
;
A
#
# COMPACT_ATOMS: atom_id res chain seq x y z
N GLY A 1 -7.92 39.99 -13.90
CA GLY A 1 -6.65 40.54 -13.60
C GLY A 1 -5.62 39.46 -13.26
N VAL A 2 -4.40 39.87 -13.04
CA VAL A 2 -3.27 38.97 -12.74
C VAL A 2 -3.50 38.18 -11.43
N ALA A 3 -4.12 38.80 -10.43
CA ALA A 3 -4.40 38.15 -9.16
C ALA A 3 -5.42 36.99 -9.30
N LEU A 4 -6.40 37.13 -10.17
CA LEU A 4 -7.40 36.09 -10.44
C LEU A 4 -6.77 34.87 -11.13
N LEU A 5 -5.86 35.09 -12.06
CA LEU A 5 -5.12 34.03 -12.74
C LEU A 5 -4.22 33.26 -11.76
N GLY A 6 -3.59 33.95 -10.82
CA GLY A 6 -2.77 33.32 -9.78
C GLY A 6 -3.57 32.40 -8.86
N VAL A 7 -4.77 32.80 -8.44
CA VAL A 7 -5.67 31.99 -7.62
C VAL A 7 -6.14 30.74 -8.35
N LEU A 8 -6.54 30.87 -9.61
CA LEU A 8 -6.96 29.73 -10.44
C LEU A 8 -5.82 28.73 -10.63
N LEU A 9 -4.60 29.19 -10.84
CA LEU A 9 -3.42 28.34 -11.00
C LEU A 9 -3.14 27.53 -9.73
N LEU A 10 -3.23 28.17 -8.55
CA LEU A 10 -3.04 27.47 -7.27
C LEU A 10 -4.09 26.39 -7.03
N LEU A 11 -5.36 26.65 -7.36
CA LEU A 11 -6.43 25.65 -7.23
C LEU A 11 -6.21 24.46 -8.17
N VAL A 12 -5.75 24.68 -9.39
CA VAL A 12 -5.43 23.62 -10.34
C VAL A 12 -4.27 22.77 -9.86
N LEU A 13 -3.21 23.39 -9.29
CA LEU A 13 -2.05 22.69 -8.76
C LEU A 13 -2.44 21.82 -7.55
N SER A 14 -3.28 22.32 -6.64
CA SER A 14 -3.77 21.57 -5.47
C SER A 14 -4.58 20.35 -5.91
N GLY A 15 -5.48 20.51 -6.89
CA GLY A 15 -6.28 19.43 -7.44
C GLY A 15 -5.42 18.39 -8.16
N TYR A 16 -4.39 18.84 -8.89
CA TYR A 16 -3.45 17.95 -9.55
C TYR A 16 -2.66 17.09 -8.54
N THR A 17 -2.15 17.69 -7.46
CA THR A 17 -1.40 16.98 -6.43
C THR A 17 -2.23 15.88 -5.77
N GLU A 18 -3.48 16.20 -5.39
CA GLU A 18 -4.39 15.20 -4.81
C GLU A 18 -4.73 14.09 -5.80
N CYS A 19 -4.95 14.42 -7.06
CA CYS A 19 -5.21 13.47 -8.12
C CYS A 19 -4.04 12.50 -8.31
N VAL A 20 -2.81 13.00 -8.29
CA VAL A 20 -1.58 12.20 -8.38
C VAL A 20 -1.47 11.25 -7.20
N ARG A 21 -1.68 11.73 -5.96
CA ARG A 21 -1.64 10.89 -4.76
C ARG A 21 -2.67 9.78 -4.82
N LYS A 22 -3.90 10.11 -5.23
CA LYS A 22 -4.99 9.15 -5.38
C LYS A 22 -4.66 8.09 -6.43
N SER A 23 -4.08 8.49 -7.55
CA SER A 23 -3.64 7.58 -8.60
C SER A 23 -2.53 6.64 -8.09
N GLN A 24 -1.57 7.17 -7.34
CA GLN A 24 -0.46 6.39 -6.80
C GLN A 24 -0.86 5.41 -5.71
N ARG A 25 -1.98 5.64 -5.01
CA ARG A 25 -2.55 4.68 -4.05
C ARG A 25 -2.81 3.32 -4.68
N ALA A 26 -3.20 3.29 -5.95
CA ALA A 26 -3.44 2.05 -6.68
C ALA A 26 -2.19 1.17 -6.77
N ASP A 27 -0.99 1.76 -6.85
CA ASP A 27 0.27 1.02 -6.84
C ASP A 27 0.43 0.21 -5.54
N GLY A 28 0.18 0.82 -4.39
CA GLY A 28 0.24 0.14 -3.09
C GLY A 28 -0.81 -0.96 -2.94
N MET A 29 -2.05 -0.69 -3.34
CA MET A 29 -3.14 -1.67 -3.25
C MET A 29 -2.89 -2.88 -4.15
N ARG A 30 -2.47 -2.67 -5.40
CA ARG A 30 -2.13 -3.76 -6.32
C ARG A 30 -0.98 -4.59 -5.80
N PHE A 31 0.04 -3.93 -5.23
CA PHE A 31 1.19 -4.59 -4.64
C PHE A 31 0.77 -5.55 -3.53
N LEU A 32 -0.07 -5.09 -2.60
CA LEU A 32 -0.56 -5.92 -1.50
C LEU A 32 -1.43 -7.07 -1.98
N MET A 33 -2.31 -6.85 -2.95
CA MET A 33 -3.18 -7.90 -3.49
C MET A 33 -2.35 -8.98 -4.21
N GLU A 34 -1.33 -8.61 -4.95
CA GLU A 34 -0.41 -9.54 -5.58
C GLU A 34 0.34 -10.38 -4.54
N LEU A 35 0.83 -9.74 -3.49
CA LEU A 35 1.57 -10.42 -2.44
C LEU A 35 0.69 -11.31 -1.58
N ALA A 36 -0.55 -10.92 -1.31
CA ALA A 36 -1.51 -11.78 -0.64
C ALA A 36 -1.76 -13.05 -1.45
N SER A 37 -1.89 -12.94 -2.76
CA SER A 37 -2.00 -14.09 -3.66
C SER A 37 -0.78 -14.99 -3.60
N ARG A 38 0.43 -14.42 -3.56
CA ARG A 38 1.67 -15.20 -3.43
C ARG A 38 1.77 -15.89 -2.08
N GLN A 39 1.31 -15.28 -1.00
CA GLN A 39 1.24 -15.93 0.32
C GLN A 39 0.33 -17.15 0.30
N GLU A 40 -0.84 -17.06 -0.34
CA GLU A 40 -1.75 -18.18 -0.45
C GLU A 40 -1.15 -19.34 -1.25
N ARG A 41 -0.43 -19.05 -2.33
CA ARG A 41 0.29 -20.08 -3.11
C ARG A 41 1.42 -20.71 -2.31
N PHE A 42 2.17 -19.91 -1.56
CA PHE A 42 3.23 -20.39 -0.68
C PHE A 42 2.66 -21.34 0.38
N TYR A 43 1.55 -20.96 1.00
CA TYR A 43 0.85 -21.78 1.99
C TYR A 43 0.41 -23.12 1.37
N ALA A 44 -0.17 -23.10 0.17
CA ALA A 44 -0.62 -24.31 -0.50
C ALA A 44 0.52 -25.28 -0.78
N GLN A 45 1.73 -24.78 -1.02
CA GLN A 45 2.91 -25.58 -1.32
C GLN A 45 3.67 -26.02 -0.07
N ASN A 46 3.66 -25.22 1.00
CA ASN A 46 4.54 -25.41 2.16
C ASN A 46 3.81 -25.61 3.49
N GLY A 47 2.49 -25.42 3.54
CA GLY A 47 1.69 -25.55 4.76
C GLY A 47 1.89 -24.44 5.78
N THR A 48 2.52 -23.35 5.39
CA THR A 48 2.81 -22.19 6.23
C THR A 48 2.87 -20.92 5.40
N TYR A 49 2.53 -19.78 6.00
CA TYR A 49 2.87 -18.48 5.43
C TYR A 49 4.34 -18.15 5.72
N THR A 50 4.85 -17.10 5.11
CA THR A 50 6.24 -16.67 5.29
C THR A 50 6.33 -15.19 5.63
N ASP A 51 7.29 -14.81 6.47
CA ASP A 51 7.66 -13.42 6.74
C ASP A 51 8.89 -12.96 5.95
N ASP A 52 9.44 -13.83 5.11
CA ASP A 52 10.57 -13.50 4.23
C ASP A 52 10.08 -13.14 2.83
N PRO A 53 10.26 -11.87 2.38
CA PRO A 53 9.86 -11.47 1.04
C PRO A 53 10.52 -12.27 -0.08
N ASN A 54 11.71 -12.82 0.15
CA ASN A 54 12.41 -13.66 -0.85
C ASN A 54 11.64 -14.94 -1.14
N ASP A 55 10.97 -15.52 -0.14
CA ASP A 55 10.14 -16.71 -0.32
C ASP A 55 8.93 -16.45 -1.23
N LEU A 56 8.52 -15.19 -1.35
CA LEU A 56 7.44 -14.77 -2.23
C LEU A 56 7.91 -14.43 -3.66
N GLY A 57 9.19 -14.62 -3.95
CA GLY A 57 9.76 -14.36 -5.26
C GLY A 57 9.95 -12.88 -5.58
N LEU A 58 10.06 -12.02 -4.56
CA LEU A 58 10.29 -10.60 -4.76
C LEU A 58 11.77 -10.31 -4.95
N GLU A 59 12.09 -9.54 -5.98
CA GLU A 59 13.43 -8.98 -6.20
C GLU A 59 13.67 -7.74 -5.33
N SER A 60 12.58 -7.05 -4.93
CA SER A 60 12.63 -5.82 -4.15
C SER A 60 11.38 -5.73 -3.28
N THR A 61 11.50 -5.07 -2.12
CA THR A 61 10.37 -4.76 -1.25
C THR A 61 9.65 -3.47 -1.65
N THR A 62 10.05 -2.84 -2.75
CA THR A 62 9.41 -1.65 -3.30
C THR A 62 8.35 -2.05 -4.34
N SER A 63 7.19 -1.38 -4.33
CA SER A 63 6.14 -1.60 -5.32
C SER A 63 6.62 -1.30 -6.74
N SER A 64 5.93 -1.83 -7.77
CA SER A 64 6.39 -1.77 -9.16
C SER A 64 6.57 -0.34 -9.67
N GLU A 65 5.76 0.61 -9.21
CA GLU A 65 5.87 2.02 -9.58
C GLU A 65 6.71 2.83 -8.59
N GLY A 66 7.19 2.20 -7.51
CA GLY A 66 8.14 2.80 -6.59
C GLY A 66 7.55 3.72 -5.51
N HIS A 67 6.23 3.68 -5.30
CA HIS A 67 5.57 4.60 -4.36
C HIS A 67 5.36 4.02 -2.97
N TYR A 68 5.54 2.71 -2.79
CA TYR A 68 5.30 2.01 -1.52
C TYR A 68 6.38 0.99 -1.24
N SER A 69 6.64 0.78 0.04
CA SER A 69 7.57 -0.23 0.55
C SER A 69 6.81 -1.27 1.36
N LEU A 70 7.17 -2.55 1.20
CA LEU A 70 6.52 -3.67 1.86
C LEU A 70 7.13 -3.95 3.23
N THR A 71 6.26 -4.23 4.21
CA THR A 71 6.61 -4.89 5.47
C THR A 71 5.71 -6.13 5.62
N VAL A 72 6.30 -7.25 5.96
CA VAL A 72 5.58 -8.49 6.27
C VAL A 72 5.74 -8.77 7.76
N ALA A 73 4.63 -9.01 8.44
CA ALA A 73 4.62 -9.31 9.87
C ALA A 73 3.76 -10.54 10.15
N SER A 74 4.05 -11.21 11.26
CA SER A 74 3.19 -12.23 11.81
C SER A 74 2.04 -11.60 12.58
N CYS A 75 0.98 -12.37 12.79
CA CYS A 75 -0.16 -12.00 13.61
C CYS A 75 -0.76 -13.23 14.27
N GLY A 76 -1.68 -13.04 15.21
CA GLY A 76 -2.35 -14.14 15.91
C GLY A 76 -1.37 -15.14 16.52
N ALA A 77 -1.45 -16.40 16.13
CA ALA A 77 -0.61 -17.49 16.63
C ALA A 77 0.78 -17.58 15.97
N GLY A 78 1.10 -16.66 15.07
CA GLY A 78 2.40 -16.60 14.40
C GLY A 78 2.29 -16.72 12.88
N ILE A 79 3.44 -16.58 12.21
CA ILE A 79 3.52 -16.52 10.75
C ILE A 79 3.01 -17.79 10.05
N ALA A 80 3.09 -18.93 10.70
CA ALA A 80 2.63 -20.18 10.08
C ALA A 80 1.15 -20.10 9.66
N THR A 81 0.33 -19.40 10.43
CA THR A 81 -1.12 -19.33 10.23
C THR A 81 -1.66 -17.91 10.02
N CYS A 82 -0.84 -16.88 10.22
CA CYS A 82 -1.32 -15.50 10.14
C CYS A 82 -0.24 -14.56 9.62
N TYR A 83 -0.53 -13.83 8.54
CA TYR A 83 0.33 -12.75 8.04
C TYR A 83 -0.42 -11.43 7.98
N LYS A 84 0.34 -10.35 8.10
CA LYS A 84 -0.11 -8.99 7.79
C LYS A 84 0.89 -8.32 6.87
N LEU A 85 0.43 -7.91 5.70
CA LEU A 85 1.21 -7.17 4.72
C LEU A 85 0.88 -5.69 4.83
N THR A 86 1.91 -4.85 4.91
CA THR A 86 1.74 -3.40 4.97
C THR A 86 2.54 -2.74 3.87
N ALA A 87 1.88 -1.88 3.09
CA ALA A 87 2.50 -1.01 2.11
C ALA A 87 2.60 0.38 2.71
N THR A 88 3.82 0.84 2.95
CA THR A 88 4.12 2.16 3.52
C THR A 88 4.51 3.11 2.40
N PRO A 89 3.86 4.27 2.26
CA PRO A 89 4.19 5.22 1.20
C PRO A 89 5.60 5.79 1.41
N ILE A 90 6.33 5.93 0.31
CA ILE A 90 7.69 6.47 0.28
C ILE A 90 7.79 7.62 -0.71
N GLY A 91 8.86 8.41 -0.61
CA GLY A 91 9.06 9.57 -1.47
C GLY A 91 7.94 10.59 -1.32
N GLY A 92 7.50 11.15 -2.43
CA GLY A 92 6.40 12.13 -2.46
C GLY A 92 5.07 11.58 -1.94
N GLN A 93 4.83 10.27 -2.11
CA GLN A 93 3.61 9.64 -1.64
C GLN A 93 3.52 9.57 -0.11
N ALA A 94 4.64 9.69 0.62
CA ALA A 94 4.65 9.75 2.07
C ALA A 94 3.87 10.96 2.64
N LYS A 95 3.59 11.96 1.82
CA LYS A 95 2.76 13.11 2.18
C LYS A 95 1.25 12.82 2.14
N ASP A 96 0.85 11.64 1.67
CA ASP A 96 -0.56 11.22 1.64
C ASP A 96 -1.01 10.85 3.06
N THR A 97 -1.56 11.81 3.78
CA THR A 97 -2.08 11.62 5.15
C THR A 97 -3.52 11.10 5.17
N LYS A 98 -4.23 11.13 4.04
CA LYS A 98 -5.60 10.65 3.96
C LYS A 98 -5.69 9.13 4.01
N CYS A 99 -4.79 8.44 3.34
CA CYS A 99 -4.74 6.98 3.33
C CYS A 99 -3.52 6.41 4.05
N ALA A 100 -2.37 7.07 3.94
CA ALA A 100 -1.10 6.66 4.56
C ALA A 100 -0.74 5.21 4.22
N ASN A 101 -0.63 4.32 5.20
CA ASN A 101 -0.27 2.92 4.99
C ASN A 101 -1.51 2.10 4.62
N PHE A 102 -1.34 1.20 3.65
CA PHE A 102 -2.34 0.15 3.35
C PHE A 102 -1.92 -1.16 3.98
N SER A 103 -2.87 -1.95 4.46
CA SER A 103 -2.60 -3.28 5.01
C SER A 103 -3.66 -4.29 4.55
N ILE A 104 -3.21 -5.55 4.40
CA ILE A 104 -4.08 -6.70 4.18
C ILE A 104 -3.54 -7.86 5.00
N ASP A 105 -4.42 -8.64 5.61
CA ASP A 105 -4.04 -9.80 6.42
C ASP A 105 -4.53 -11.13 5.82
N SER A 106 -4.16 -12.23 6.46
CA SER A 106 -4.53 -13.58 6.02
C SER A 106 -6.04 -13.86 6.04
N LEU A 107 -6.81 -13.06 6.77
CA LEU A 107 -8.27 -13.13 6.78
C LEU A 107 -8.91 -12.27 5.68
N GLY A 108 -8.08 -11.58 4.88
CA GLY A 108 -8.56 -10.68 3.85
C GLY A 108 -9.02 -9.33 4.35
N GLN A 109 -8.73 -8.98 5.61
CA GLN A 109 -9.07 -7.68 6.17
C GLN A 109 -8.16 -6.62 5.58
N ARG A 110 -8.77 -5.55 5.06
CA ARG A 110 -8.09 -4.44 4.39
C ARG A 110 -8.27 -3.18 5.20
N THR A 111 -7.16 -2.51 5.52
CA THR A 111 -7.17 -1.28 6.33
C THR A 111 -6.26 -0.23 5.73
N ALA A 112 -6.49 1.02 6.11
CA ALA A 112 -5.57 2.12 5.83
C ALA A 112 -5.43 2.96 7.09
N SER A 113 -4.22 3.46 7.35
CA SER A 113 -3.91 4.16 8.60
C SER A 113 -4.19 5.65 8.58
N GLY A 114 -4.53 6.21 7.42
CA GLY A 114 -4.81 7.64 7.28
C GLY A 114 -6.20 8.06 7.75
N SER A 115 -6.50 9.33 7.58
CA SER A 115 -7.75 9.93 8.08
C SER A 115 -9.01 9.38 7.42
N LEU A 116 -8.94 8.90 6.18
CA LEU A 116 -10.08 8.29 5.48
C LEU A 116 -10.29 6.81 5.85
N GLY A 117 -9.30 6.17 6.45
CA GLY A 117 -9.40 4.77 6.89
C GLY A 117 -9.84 3.84 5.76
N ASP A 118 -10.83 2.98 6.04
CA ASP A 118 -11.28 1.94 5.11
C ASP A 118 -11.86 2.48 3.81
N GLN A 119 -12.19 3.75 3.73
CA GLN A 119 -12.67 4.39 2.49
C GLN A 119 -11.58 4.44 1.41
N CYS A 120 -10.32 4.18 1.77
CA CYS A 120 -9.19 4.18 0.84
C CYS A 120 -9.11 2.94 -0.06
N TRP A 121 -9.75 1.86 0.34
CA TRP A 121 -9.71 0.58 -0.39
C TRP A 121 -10.79 0.45 -1.47
#